data_ed63cb3870e1b7462a54e0fd18ba5da5
#
_entry.id   ed63cb3870e1b7462a54e0fd18ba5da5
#
_cell.length_a   1.000
_cell.length_b   1.000
_cell.length_c   1.000
_cell.angle_alpha   90.00
_cell.angle_beta   90.00
_cell.angle_gamma   90.00
#
_symmetry.space_group_name_H-M   'P 1'
#
loop_
_entity.id
_entity.type
_entity.pdbx_description
1 polymer ?
#
loop_
_entity_poly.entity_id
_entity_poly.type
_entity_poly.pdbx_seq_one_letter_code
_entity_poly.pdbx_strand_id
1 'polypeptide(L)'
;MGKFKHNVVLTADSTLMSDYRRNEFLGFGTCAPSNFVPDFLYRQLFFPPVKTENGSPFSAPYGLRKIEAQLLKEGFNVLTVTPDHLTSHIRDAKVLGIHVMDPFGLGPASSTLAAILKKEPFLAVHFRKLLESREVREAKKRGLKIVVGGPGVWQLSYRPYFVEKYGIDCVIQGEAENIVGKIFKAALNGQPLPSDYEVSVDETPKLNEIPNIVNAAVNGLVEIGRGCCRGCKFCSVTSRPLRWFPLEKILQEVDVNLERGGGNKSIILHEDDVMLYGSKTTLPDEQKLLKLHEAVMPKAGGIAWSHCSLAAIAAKPKLFTQVAEIIRQKQRWWGVEIGLETGSPQLAAKIMPAKAHPFKAEEWPEVVRTGMALMHDNMLVPACTLIVGTPEETEDDLVKTMEMMDDVKDYRSLIVPLFFVPMGRLKDEDWFKENQMTKIHEELLIKCIEHDFRWLDNLIDMSFAGSWKALAIKPFYKLFTSTAKFRIRRAGINAKL
;
A
#
# COMPACT_ATOMS: atom_id res chain seq x y z
N MET A 1 -9.95 0.38 39.36
CA MET A 1 -10.14 0.16 37.92
C MET A 1 -9.62 -1.21 37.60
N GLY A 2 -10.50 -2.19 37.33
CA GLY A 2 -10.11 -3.53 36.94
C GLY A 2 -9.40 -3.47 35.57
N LYS A 3 -8.15 -3.95 35.52
CA LYS A 3 -7.43 -4.11 34.25
C LYS A 3 -8.22 -5.13 33.41
N PHE A 4 -8.82 -4.69 32.31
CA PHE A 4 -9.37 -5.60 31.31
C PHE A 4 -8.20 -6.42 30.76
N LYS A 5 -8.20 -7.72 31.06
CA LYS A 5 -7.17 -8.64 30.56
C LYS A 5 -7.58 -9.12 29.18
N HIS A 6 -6.91 -8.66 28.13
CA HIS A 6 -7.10 -9.19 26.79
C HIS A 6 -6.20 -10.41 26.56
N ASN A 7 -6.79 -11.52 26.11
CA ASN A 7 -6.05 -12.74 25.80
C ASN A 7 -5.36 -12.68 24.45
N VAL A 8 -5.86 -11.83 23.54
CA VAL A 8 -5.36 -11.62 22.20
C VAL A 8 -5.01 -10.14 22.04
N VAL A 9 -3.79 -9.88 21.62
CA VAL A 9 -3.33 -8.56 21.22
C VAL A 9 -3.01 -8.57 19.73
N LEU A 10 -3.51 -7.58 19.01
CA LEU A 10 -3.18 -7.37 17.60
C LEU A 10 -2.32 -6.11 17.46
N THR A 11 -1.36 -6.12 16.54
CA THR A 11 -0.49 -4.99 16.27
C THR A 11 0.08 -5.03 14.85
N ALA A 12 0.77 -3.97 14.47
CA ALA A 12 1.68 -3.91 13.33
C ALA A 12 2.90 -3.09 13.75
N ASP A 13 3.95 -3.04 12.94
CA ASP A 13 5.08 -2.17 13.24
C ASP A 13 4.72 -0.68 13.16
N SER A 14 5.60 0.18 13.69
CA SER A 14 5.30 1.61 13.82
C SER A 14 5.13 2.33 12.48
N THR A 15 5.66 1.80 11.38
CA THR A 15 5.50 2.42 10.07
C THR A 15 4.09 2.24 9.54
N LEU A 16 3.44 1.12 9.87
CA LEU A 16 2.07 0.80 9.48
C LEU A 16 1.02 1.40 10.43
N MET A 17 1.40 1.67 11.69
CA MET A 17 0.55 2.35 12.69
C MET A 17 0.67 3.88 12.57
N SER A 18 0.46 4.40 11.35
CA SER A 18 0.50 5.81 11.00
C SER A 18 -0.62 6.17 10.03
N ASP A 19 -1.11 7.40 10.14
CA ASP A 19 -2.02 7.98 9.14
C ASP A 19 -1.28 8.79 8.06
N TYR A 20 0.06 8.73 8.06
CA TYR A 20 0.92 9.44 7.10
C TYR A 20 0.50 10.91 6.91
N ARG A 21 0.07 11.57 7.98
CA ARG A 21 -0.51 12.93 7.95
C ARG A 21 -1.71 13.07 7.01
N ARG A 22 -2.45 11.99 6.79
CA ARG A 22 -3.58 11.88 5.84
C ARG A 22 -3.16 12.09 4.39
N ASN A 23 -1.92 11.75 4.07
CA ASN A 23 -1.39 11.77 2.72
C ASN A 23 -0.66 10.45 2.46
N GLU A 24 -1.28 9.55 1.71
CA GLU A 24 -0.74 8.22 1.43
C GLU A 24 0.61 8.26 0.72
N PHE A 25 0.87 9.26 -0.11
CA PHE A 25 2.18 9.42 -0.76
C PHE A 25 3.33 9.53 0.25
N LEU A 26 3.08 10.03 1.46
CA LEU A 26 4.09 10.01 2.53
C LEU A 26 4.38 8.59 3.03
N GLY A 27 3.47 7.63 2.80
CA GLY A 27 3.69 6.22 3.10
C GLY A 27 4.88 5.62 2.33
N PHE A 28 5.14 6.08 1.10
CA PHE A 28 6.36 5.70 0.37
C PHE A 28 7.66 6.05 1.11
N GLY A 29 7.61 7.07 1.98
CA GLY A 29 8.73 7.39 2.86
C GLY A 29 9.13 6.26 3.80
N THR A 30 8.25 5.29 4.08
CA THR A 30 8.58 4.12 4.90
C THR A 30 9.49 3.13 4.18
N CYS A 31 9.46 3.11 2.85
CA CYS A 31 10.38 2.35 2.01
C CYS A 31 11.77 2.99 1.92
N ALA A 32 11.91 4.25 2.35
CA ALA A 32 13.19 4.94 2.34
C ALA A 32 14.20 4.29 3.29
N PRO A 33 15.50 4.37 2.97
CA PRO A 33 16.55 3.81 3.81
C PRO A 33 16.66 4.53 5.15
N SER A 34 16.83 3.74 6.20
CA SER A 34 17.10 4.23 7.55
C SER A 34 18.50 4.87 7.67
N ASN A 35 18.74 5.63 8.75
CA ASN A 35 20.04 6.21 9.10
C ASN A 35 20.51 7.43 8.28
N PHE A 36 19.73 8.02 7.39
CA PHE A 36 20.03 9.31 6.78
C PHE A 36 19.61 10.50 7.63
N VAL A 37 18.55 10.29 8.43
CA VAL A 37 18.00 11.26 9.37
C VAL A 37 17.70 10.51 10.66
N PRO A 38 17.84 11.13 11.84
CA PRO A 38 17.46 10.50 13.10
C PRO A 38 16.05 9.94 13.06
N ASP A 39 15.89 8.67 13.48
CA ASP A 39 14.64 7.90 13.36
C ASP A 39 13.41 8.67 13.91
N PHE A 40 13.55 9.29 15.10
CA PHE A 40 12.45 10.05 15.72
C PHE A 40 12.00 11.24 14.85
N LEU A 41 12.93 11.93 14.19
CA LEU A 41 12.62 13.07 13.33
C LEU A 41 11.97 12.60 12.04
N TYR A 42 12.53 11.55 11.42
CA TYR A 42 11.97 10.97 10.21
C TYR A 42 10.55 10.43 10.44
N ARG A 43 10.35 9.70 11.55
CA ARG A 43 9.04 9.22 11.99
C ARG A 43 8.03 10.36 12.10
N GLN A 44 8.40 11.46 12.75
CA GLN A 44 7.50 12.60 12.88
C GLN A 44 7.13 13.25 11.55
N LEU A 45 8.00 13.20 10.54
CA LEU A 45 7.72 13.79 9.23
C LEU A 45 6.88 12.87 8.35
N PHE A 46 7.21 11.59 8.24
CA PHE A 46 6.65 10.69 7.25
C PHE A 46 5.62 9.70 7.80
N PHE A 47 5.85 9.16 9.00
CA PHE A 47 4.93 8.19 9.63
C PHE A 47 4.73 8.44 11.12
N PRO A 48 4.16 9.62 11.47
CA PRO A 48 3.87 9.94 12.87
C PRO A 48 2.90 8.91 13.46
N PRO A 49 3.00 8.59 14.75
CA PRO A 49 2.11 7.63 15.38
C PRO A 49 0.66 8.10 15.33
N VAL A 50 -0.25 7.18 15.10
CA VAL A 50 -1.69 7.45 15.20
C VAL A 50 -2.07 7.83 16.63
N LYS A 51 -3.13 8.62 16.76
CA LYS A 51 -3.70 8.92 18.07
C LYS A 51 -4.23 7.64 18.72
N THR A 52 -4.10 7.54 20.05
CA THR A 52 -4.56 6.38 20.82
C THR A 52 -5.43 6.81 22.00
N GLU A 53 -6.29 5.89 22.42
CA GLU A 53 -6.99 5.94 23.68
C GLU A 53 -6.61 4.69 24.49
N ASN A 54 -5.95 4.87 25.63
CA ASN A 54 -5.42 3.76 26.45
C ASN A 54 -4.56 2.75 25.66
N GLY A 55 -3.82 3.20 24.65
CA GLY A 55 -2.96 2.36 23.80
C GLY A 55 -3.68 1.75 22.58
N SER A 56 -5.02 1.78 22.55
CA SER A 56 -5.79 1.38 21.37
C SER A 56 -5.78 2.51 20.33
N PRO A 57 -5.35 2.25 19.08
CA PRO A 57 -5.29 3.27 18.06
C PRO A 57 -6.69 3.62 17.52
N PHE A 58 -6.94 4.92 17.25
CA PHE A 58 -8.15 5.35 16.55
C PHE A 58 -8.21 4.76 15.13
N SER A 59 -7.07 4.59 14.47
CA SER A 59 -6.99 3.92 13.17
C SER A 59 -5.82 2.94 13.13
N ALA A 60 -5.99 1.82 12.40
CA ALA A 60 -4.97 0.78 12.21
C ALA A 60 -5.02 0.25 10.76
N PRO A 61 -4.02 -0.52 10.30
CA PRO A 61 -4.05 -1.13 8.97
C PRO A 61 -5.36 -1.84 8.69
N TYR A 62 -5.91 -1.65 7.50
CA TYR A 62 -7.24 -2.16 7.16
C TYR A 62 -7.35 -3.70 7.30
N GLY A 63 -6.35 -4.45 6.79
CA GLY A 63 -6.33 -5.90 6.95
C GLY A 63 -6.31 -6.33 8.43
N LEU A 64 -5.62 -5.58 9.30
CA LEU A 64 -5.63 -5.84 10.74
C LEU A 64 -7.03 -5.59 11.34
N ARG A 65 -7.74 -4.55 10.88
CA ARG A 65 -9.12 -4.25 11.28
C ARG A 65 -10.11 -5.34 10.84
N LYS A 66 -9.89 -5.97 9.68
CA LYS A 66 -10.69 -7.13 9.25
C LYS A 66 -10.50 -8.34 10.17
N ILE A 67 -9.26 -8.63 10.54
CA ILE A 67 -8.95 -9.72 11.49
C ILE A 67 -9.50 -9.41 12.90
N GLU A 68 -9.35 -8.17 13.37
CA GLU A 68 -9.96 -7.71 14.61
C GLU A 68 -11.48 -7.95 14.61
N ALA A 69 -12.16 -7.50 13.55
CA ALA A 69 -13.61 -7.64 13.40
C ALA A 69 -14.06 -9.12 13.38
N GLN A 70 -13.30 -9.98 12.68
CA GLN A 70 -13.59 -11.41 12.63
C GLN A 70 -13.42 -12.07 13.99
N LEU A 71 -12.33 -11.80 14.70
CA LEU A 71 -12.08 -12.35 16.02
C LEU A 71 -13.13 -11.87 17.05
N LEU A 72 -13.52 -10.59 17.00
CA LEU A 72 -14.61 -10.06 17.85
C LEU A 72 -15.95 -10.75 17.55
N LYS A 73 -16.28 -10.95 16.26
CA LYS A 73 -17.48 -11.67 15.82
C LYS A 73 -17.52 -13.11 16.36
N GLU A 74 -16.38 -13.76 16.48
CA GLU A 74 -16.24 -15.12 17.05
C GLU A 74 -16.12 -15.14 18.57
N GLY A 75 -16.25 -13.99 19.25
CA GLY A 75 -16.28 -13.90 20.71
C GLY A 75 -14.91 -13.87 21.40
N PHE A 76 -13.83 -13.62 20.66
CA PHE A 76 -12.51 -13.46 21.27
C PHE A 76 -12.40 -12.14 22.04
N ASN A 77 -11.68 -12.17 23.15
CA ASN A 77 -11.30 -10.98 23.89
C ASN A 77 -10.01 -10.38 23.28
N VAL A 78 -10.17 -9.55 22.28
CA VAL A 78 -9.10 -9.00 21.45
C VAL A 78 -8.96 -7.48 21.62
N LEU A 79 -7.73 -6.99 21.57
CA LEU A 79 -7.40 -5.56 21.56
C LEU A 79 -6.32 -5.28 20.52
N THR A 80 -6.56 -4.31 19.64
CA THR A 80 -5.52 -3.75 18.79
C THR A 80 -4.76 -2.66 19.54
N VAL A 81 -3.42 -2.73 19.52
CA VAL A 81 -2.51 -1.87 20.29
C VAL A 81 -1.39 -1.38 19.41
N THR A 82 -0.97 -0.12 19.56
CA THR A 82 0.23 0.38 18.88
C THR A 82 1.51 -0.18 19.51
N PRO A 83 2.61 -0.34 18.77
CA PRO A 83 3.89 -0.81 19.30
C PRO A 83 4.36 -0.04 20.54
N ASP A 84 4.15 1.27 20.55
CA ASP A 84 4.58 2.15 21.67
C ASP A 84 3.84 1.86 22.99
N HIS A 85 2.70 1.15 22.93
CA HIS A 85 1.87 0.82 24.10
C HIS A 85 1.81 -0.69 24.42
N LEU A 86 2.58 -1.52 23.71
CA LEU A 86 2.59 -2.98 23.93
C LEU A 86 2.90 -3.35 25.37
N THR A 87 3.83 -2.67 26.05
CA THR A 87 4.22 -2.95 27.44
C THR A 87 3.03 -3.05 28.38
N SER A 88 2.03 -2.21 28.21
CA SER A 88 0.86 -2.14 29.07
C SER A 88 -0.17 -3.28 28.84
N HIS A 89 -0.13 -3.93 27.67
CA HIS A 89 -1.18 -4.85 27.24
C HIS A 89 -0.69 -6.27 26.96
N ILE A 90 0.58 -6.47 26.61
CA ILE A 90 1.13 -7.78 26.22
C ILE A 90 1.38 -8.71 27.40
N ARG A 91 1.41 -8.18 28.62
CA ARG A 91 1.78 -8.94 29.83
C ARG A 91 0.87 -10.16 30.07
N ASP A 92 -0.42 -9.97 29.88
CA ASP A 92 -1.45 -10.97 30.14
C ASP A 92 -1.96 -11.65 28.83
N ALA A 93 -1.44 -11.20 27.67
CA ALA A 93 -1.78 -11.78 26.39
C ALA A 93 -1.19 -13.18 26.23
N LYS A 94 -1.95 -14.07 25.60
CA LYS A 94 -1.51 -15.41 25.20
C LYS A 94 -1.17 -15.49 23.72
N VAL A 95 -1.78 -14.62 22.90
CA VAL A 95 -1.55 -14.55 21.45
C VAL A 95 -1.28 -13.11 21.04
N LEU A 96 -0.22 -12.92 20.27
CA LEU A 96 0.11 -11.69 19.56
C LEU A 96 -0.06 -11.92 18.07
N GLY A 97 -1.06 -11.27 17.47
CA GLY A 97 -1.24 -11.20 16.02
C GLY A 97 -0.52 -10.00 15.44
N ILE A 98 0.32 -10.19 14.44
CA ILE A 98 1.10 -9.13 13.80
C ILE A 98 0.73 -9.03 12.32
N HIS A 99 0.29 -7.85 11.89
CA HIS A 99 0.08 -7.53 10.49
C HIS A 99 1.39 -6.99 9.88
N VAL A 100 1.76 -7.53 8.71
CA VAL A 100 2.98 -7.12 7.99
C VAL A 100 2.68 -6.76 6.53
N MET A 101 3.41 -5.75 6.02
CA MET A 101 3.36 -5.37 4.62
C MET A 101 4.69 -5.62 3.90
N ASP A 102 5.80 -5.19 4.50
CA ASP A 102 7.13 -5.35 3.91
C ASP A 102 8.19 -5.61 5.01
N PRO A 103 8.07 -6.75 5.74
CA PRO A 103 8.81 -7.00 6.97
C PRO A 103 10.33 -7.08 6.80
N PHE A 104 10.83 -7.34 5.61
CA PHE A 104 12.27 -7.43 5.33
C PHE A 104 12.74 -6.46 4.25
N GLY A 105 11.88 -5.53 3.80
CA GLY A 105 12.23 -4.59 2.74
C GLY A 105 12.45 -5.26 1.39
N LEU A 106 11.76 -6.38 1.13
CA LEU A 106 11.85 -7.12 -0.13
C LEU A 106 10.77 -6.70 -1.14
N GLY A 107 9.84 -5.85 -0.73
CA GLY A 107 8.86 -5.25 -1.65
C GLY A 107 9.55 -4.40 -2.73
N PRO A 108 8.94 -4.26 -3.92
CA PRO A 108 9.61 -3.60 -5.07
C PRO A 108 10.18 -2.20 -4.76
N ALA A 109 9.44 -1.33 -4.08
CA ALA A 109 9.91 0.01 -3.74
C ALA A 109 11.06 -0.03 -2.73
N SER A 110 10.94 -0.83 -1.68
CA SER A 110 11.98 -0.97 -0.64
C SER A 110 13.25 -1.60 -1.18
N SER A 111 13.13 -2.67 -1.98
CA SER A 111 14.29 -3.36 -2.57
C SER A 111 15.04 -2.45 -3.54
N THR A 112 14.33 -1.67 -4.36
CA THR A 112 14.93 -0.68 -5.27
C THR A 112 15.71 0.37 -4.50
N LEU A 113 15.09 1.01 -3.51
CA LEU A 113 15.75 2.05 -2.72
C LEU A 113 16.91 1.50 -1.88
N ALA A 114 16.75 0.29 -1.32
CA ALA A 114 17.81 -0.37 -0.57
C ALA A 114 18.99 -0.75 -1.46
N ALA A 115 18.75 -1.19 -2.69
CA ALA A 115 19.80 -1.50 -3.66
C ALA A 115 20.60 -0.24 -4.05
N ILE A 116 19.91 0.86 -4.39
CA ILE A 116 20.53 2.12 -4.80
C ILE A 116 21.30 2.78 -3.65
N LEU A 117 20.71 2.82 -2.45
CA LEU A 117 21.23 3.59 -1.31
C LEU A 117 22.00 2.74 -0.30
N LYS A 118 22.10 1.41 -0.52
CA LYS A 118 22.85 0.44 0.32
C LYS A 118 22.47 0.47 1.79
N LYS A 119 21.19 0.69 2.08
CA LYS A 119 20.66 0.80 3.44
C LYS A 119 19.32 0.09 3.57
N GLU A 120 19.10 -0.49 4.74
CA GLU A 120 17.83 -1.15 5.07
C GLU A 120 16.68 -0.13 5.22
N PRO A 121 15.49 -0.41 4.65
CA PRO A 121 14.35 0.50 4.74
C PRO A 121 13.73 0.56 6.14
N PHE A 122 13.05 1.65 6.44
CA PHE A 122 12.41 1.86 7.75
C PHE A 122 11.41 0.76 8.10
N LEU A 123 10.61 0.27 7.14
CA LEU A 123 9.67 -0.85 7.35
C LEU A 123 10.35 -2.06 7.99
N ALA A 124 11.44 -2.53 7.39
CA ALA A 124 12.18 -3.69 7.90
C ALA A 124 12.81 -3.43 9.27
N VAL A 125 13.37 -2.22 9.47
CA VAL A 125 13.95 -1.83 10.76
C VAL A 125 12.89 -1.80 11.86
N HIS A 126 11.70 -1.24 11.60
CA HIS A 126 10.64 -1.14 12.60
C HIS A 126 9.96 -2.48 12.88
N PHE A 127 9.79 -3.35 11.88
CA PHE A 127 9.32 -4.71 12.10
C PHE A 127 10.30 -5.49 12.99
N ARG A 128 11.61 -5.42 12.73
CA ARG A 128 12.63 -6.05 13.56
C ARG A 128 12.62 -5.48 14.98
N LYS A 129 12.57 -4.15 15.15
CA LYS A 129 12.46 -3.49 16.47
C LYS A 129 11.25 -3.99 17.27
N LEU A 130 10.11 -4.22 16.60
CA LEU A 130 8.91 -4.76 17.25
C LEU A 130 9.18 -6.14 17.83
N LEU A 131 9.72 -7.08 17.05
CA LEU A 131 10.02 -8.44 17.50
C LEU A 131 11.17 -8.51 18.52
N GLU A 132 12.17 -7.65 18.38
CA GLU A 132 13.31 -7.55 19.31
C GLU A 132 13.01 -6.74 20.58
N SER A 133 11.82 -6.16 20.68
CA SER A 133 11.44 -5.40 21.87
C SER A 133 11.50 -6.28 23.12
N ARG A 134 11.87 -5.68 24.25
CA ARG A 134 11.94 -6.39 25.53
C ARG A 134 10.59 -7.02 25.88
N GLU A 135 9.53 -6.30 25.63
CA GLU A 135 8.15 -6.68 25.93
C GLU A 135 7.74 -7.96 25.21
N VAL A 136 8.00 -8.06 23.91
CA VAL A 136 7.68 -9.25 23.10
C VAL A 136 8.56 -10.43 23.53
N ARG A 137 9.87 -10.22 23.70
CA ARG A 137 10.78 -11.29 24.16
C ARG A 137 10.42 -11.84 25.53
N GLU A 138 10.10 -10.98 26.50
CA GLU A 138 9.68 -11.41 27.83
C GLU A 138 8.32 -12.14 27.81
N ALA A 139 7.37 -11.67 26.98
CA ALA A 139 6.09 -12.34 26.78
C ALA A 139 6.27 -13.72 26.13
N LYS A 140 7.17 -13.82 25.14
CA LYS A 140 7.51 -15.09 24.49
C LYS A 140 8.06 -16.12 25.48
N LYS A 141 8.95 -15.72 26.41
CA LYS A 141 9.44 -16.58 27.48
C LYS A 141 8.32 -17.09 28.40
N ARG A 142 7.22 -16.35 28.51
CA ARG A 142 6.02 -16.77 29.28
C ARG A 142 5.03 -17.62 28.48
N GLY A 143 5.36 -17.98 27.23
CA GLY A 143 4.53 -18.83 26.39
C GLY A 143 3.62 -18.08 25.41
N LEU A 144 3.82 -16.77 25.20
CA LEU A 144 3.10 -16.03 24.16
C LEU A 144 3.26 -16.71 22.80
N LYS A 145 2.16 -16.88 22.09
CA LYS A 145 2.14 -17.33 20.69
C LYS A 145 2.13 -16.15 19.75
N ILE A 146 3.01 -16.15 18.73
CA ILE A 146 3.11 -15.12 17.71
C ILE A 146 2.56 -15.65 16.40
N VAL A 147 1.50 -15.00 15.89
CA VAL A 147 0.86 -15.31 14.62
C VAL A 147 1.05 -14.10 13.68
N VAL A 148 1.60 -14.31 12.50
CA VAL A 148 1.89 -13.24 11.53
C VAL A 148 1.02 -13.41 10.30
N GLY A 149 0.41 -12.33 9.83
CA GLY A 149 -0.42 -12.29 8.63
C GLY A 149 -0.26 -10.94 7.90
N GLY A 150 -0.89 -10.82 6.74
CA GLY A 150 -0.87 -9.59 5.94
C GLY A 150 -0.16 -9.77 4.59
N PRO A 151 -0.19 -8.75 3.72
CA PRO A 151 0.28 -8.86 2.34
C PRO A 151 1.79 -9.14 2.19
N GLY A 152 2.59 -8.86 3.22
CA GLY A 152 4.04 -9.06 3.22
C GLY A 152 4.53 -10.42 3.70
N VAL A 153 3.64 -11.34 4.11
CA VAL A 153 4.05 -12.63 4.69
C VAL A 153 4.85 -13.52 3.76
N TRP A 154 4.68 -13.38 2.43
CA TRP A 154 5.45 -14.10 1.44
C TRP A 154 6.98 -13.90 1.62
N GLN A 155 7.41 -12.80 2.21
CA GLN A 155 8.82 -12.55 2.49
C GLN A 155 9.41 -13.46 3.57
N LEU A 156 8.57 -13.98 4.46
CA LEU A 156 9.01 -14.88 5.53
C LEU A 156 9.50 -16.21 4.98
N SER A 157 8.94 -16.70 3.88
CA SER A 157 9.42 -17.90 3.20
C SER A 157 10.84 -17.75 2.61
N TYR A 158 11.22 -16.52 2.21
CA TYR A 158 12.59 -16.22 1.79
C TYR A 158 13.59 -16.06 2.95
N ARG A 159 13.09 -15.98 4.18
CA ARG A 159 13.88 -15.74 5.39
C ARG A 159 13.47 -16.66 6.55
N PRO A 160 13.43 -18.00 6.36
CA PRO A 160 12.96 -18.95 7.38
C PRO A 160 13.75 -18.85 8.69
N TYR A 161 15.03 -18.52 8.63
CA TYR A 161 15.86 -18.26 9.80
C TYR A 161 15.25 -17.19 10.74
N PHE A 162 14.62 -16.14 10.21
CA PHE A 162 14.00 -15.10 11.03
C PHE A 162 12.73 -15.61 11.73
N VAL A 163 11.96 -16.49 11.09
CA VAL A 163 10.79 -17.11 11.69
C VAL A 163 11.20 -17.88 12.95
N GLU A 164 12.24 -18.68 12.85
CA GLU A 164 12.81 -19.43 13.97
C GLU A 164 13.42 -18.49 15.03
N LYS A 165 14.32 -17.57 14.62
CA LYS A 165 15.03 -16.64 15.50
C LYS A 165 14.08 -15.84 16.38
N TYR A 166 12.96 -15.35 15.85
CA TYR A 166 11.99 -14.54 16.59
C TYR A 166 10.88 -15.38 17.21
N GLY A 167 10.90 -16.69 17.01
CA GLY A 167 9.92 -17.63 17.56
C GLY A 167 8.50 -17.33 17.09
N ILE A 168 8.35 -17.00 15.79
CA ILE A 168 7.05 -16.88 15.14
C ILE A 168 6.43 -18.29 15.10
N ASP A 169 5.24 -18.46 15.68
CA ASP A 169 4.62 -19.77 15.82
C ASP A 169 3.77 -20.15 14.61
N CYS A 170 3.24 -19.17 13.89
CA CYS A 170 2.44 -19.41 12.68
C CYS A 170 2.51 -18.21 11.74
N VAL A 171 2.69 -18.47 10.45
CA VAL A 171 2.56 -17.52 9.35
C VAL A 171 1.31 -17.88 8.55
N ILE A 172 0.40 -16.93 8.32
CA ILE A 172 -0.83 -17.16 7.57
C ILE A 172 -0.74 -16.41 6.24
N GLN A 173 -0.79 -17.16 5.14
CA GLN A 173 -0.76 -16.64 3.77
C GLN A 173 -2.16 -16.72 3.15
N GLY A 174 -2.66 -15.61 2.61
CA GLY A 174 -3.97 -15.54 1.96
C GLY A 174 -5.02 -14.77 2.75
N GLU A 175 -6.28 -14.91 2.34
CA GLU A 175 -7.43 -14.26 2.97
C GLU A 175 -7.86 -15.07 4.20
N ALA A 176 -7.53 -14.59 5.38
CA ALA A 176 -7.55 -15.39 6.61
C ALA A 176 -8.87 -15.36 7.38
N GLU A 177 -9.90 -14.63 6.94
CA GLU A 177 -11.11 -14.40 7.72
C GLU A 177 -11.79 -15.69 8.17
N ASN A 178 -11.84 -16.73 7.30
CA ASN A 178 -12.49 -18.00 7.63
C ASN A 178 -11.66 -18.95 8.52
N ILE A 179 -10.33 -18.69 8.65
CA ILE A 179 -9.45 -19.63 9.37
C ILE A 179 -8.82 -19.03 10.62
N VAL A 180 -8.79 -17.71 10.73
CA VAL A 180 -8.05 -17.01 11.81
C VAL A 180 -8.57 -17.39 13.19
N GLY A 181 -9.87 -17.53 13.37
CA GLY A 181 -10.46 -17.97 14.66
C GLY A 181 -10.02 -19.36 15.07
N LYS A 182 -9.93 -20.31 14.14
CA LYS A 182 -9.42 -21.66 14.39
C LYS A 182 -7.96 -21.63 14.88
N ILE A 183 -7.10 -20.87 14.19
CA ILE A 183 -5.69 -20.73 14.55
C ILE A 183 -5.53 -20.06 15.92
N PHE A 184 -6.25 -18.97 16.17
CA PHE A 184 -6.17 -18.26 17.45
C PHE A 184 -6.73 -19.08 18.61
N LYS A 185 -7.79 -19.87 18.40
CA LYS A 185 -8.34 -20.78 19.41
C LYS A 185 -7.33 -21.89 19.75
N ALA A 186 -6.67 -22.48 18.76
CA ALA A 186 -5.60 -23.45 18.97
C ALA A 186 -4.43 -22.83 19.77
N ALA A 187 -4.01 -21.62 19.41
CA ALA A 187 -2.98 -20.88 20.13
C ALA A 187 -3.33 -20.61 21.59
N LEU A 188 -4.55 -20.15 21.86
CA LEU A 188 -5.04 -19.89 23.23
C LEU A 188 -5.07 -21.15 24.09
N ASN A 189 -5.36 -22.31 23.50
CA ASN A 189 -5.41 -23.61 24.17
C ASN A 189 -4.04 -24.30 24.26
N GLY A 190 -2.96 -23.66 23.81
CA GLY A 190 -1.61 -24.21 23.81
C GLY A 190 -1.42 -25.41 22.86
N GLN A 191 -2.30 -25.55 21.88
CA GLN A 191 -2.20 -26.59 20.85
C GLN A 191 -1.08 -26.27 19.85
N PRO A 192 -0.48 -27.27 19.22
CA PRO A 192 0.49 -27.06 18.13
C PRO A 192 -0.13 -26.24 17.00
N LEU A 193 0.63 -25.29 16.46
CA LEU A 193 0.26 -24.48 15.29
C LEU A 193 1.07 -24.91 14.08
N PRO A 194 0.52 -24.87 12.86
CA PRO A 194 1.30 -24.99 11.65
C PRO A 194 2.26 -23.78 11.56
N SER A 195 3.52 -24.04 11.27
CA SER A 195 4.51 -22.96 11.13
C SER A 195 4.21 -22.04 9.94
N ASP A 196 3.66 -22.61 8.86
CA ASP A 196 3.17 -21.93 7.67
C ASP A 196 1.79 -22.48 7.31
N TYR A 197 0.83 -21.59 7.09
CA TYR A 197 -0.55 -21.90 6.74
C TYR A 197 -0.94 -21.15 5.49
N GLU A 198 -0.99 -21.84 4.37
CA GLU A 198 -1.51 -21.29 3.11
C GLU A 198 -3.04 -21.53 3.05
N VAL A 199 -3.80 -20.45 2.99
CA VAL A 199 -5.27 -20.50 2.86
C VAL A 199 -5.63 -21.10 1.51
N SER A 200 -6.30 -22.25 1.53
CA SER A 200 -6.74 -22.92 0.29
C SER A 200 -7.86 -22.17 -0.41
N VAL A 201 -8.12 -22.52 -1.66
CA VAL A 201 -9.20 -21.92 -2.45
C VAL A 201 -10.56 -22.12 -1.76
N ASP A 202 -10.79 -23.30 -1.18
CA ASP A 202 -12.06 -23.63 -0.51
C ASP A 202 -12.24 -22.90 0.83
N GLU A 203 -11.14 -22.46 1.45
CA GLU A 203 -11.14 -21.67 2.69
C GLU A 203 -11.22 -20.17 2.44
N THR A 204 -11.00 -19.72 1.19
CA THR A 204 -11.09 -18.30 0.81
C THR A 204 -12.51 -17.78 1.09
N PRO A 205 -12.66 -16.68 1.85
CA PRO A 205 -13.96 -16.21 2.27
C PRO A 205 -14.79 -15.70 1.09
N LYS A 206 -16.09 -16.01 1.10
CA LYS A 206 -17.07 -15.36 0.24
C LYS A 206 -17.33 -13.94 0.72
N LEU A 207 -17.83 -13.05 -0.14
CA LEU A 207 -18.08 -11.64 0.22
C LEU A 207 -18.94 -11.43 1.46
N ASN A 208 -19.93 -12.30 1.68
CA ASN A 208 -20.83 -12.25 2.84
C ASN A 208 -20.20 -12.81 4.12
N GLU A 209 -19.10 -13.52 4.02
CA GLU A 209 -18.35 -14.08 5.16
C GLU A 209 -17.35 -13.07 5.72
N ILE A 210 -16.88 -12.15 4.86
CA ILE A 210 -15.93 -11.09 5.25
C ILE A 210 -16.65 -10.07 6.15
N PRO A 211 -16.22 -9.84 7.39
CA PRO A 211 -16.88 -8.91 8.29
C PRO A 211 -16.67 -7.46 7.87
N ASN A 212 -17.57 -6.56 8.27
CA ASN A 212 -17.27 -5.14 8.28
C ASN A 212 -16.28 -4.81 9.38
N ILE A 213 -15.42 -3.81 9.16
CA ILE A 213 -14.58 -3.29 10.23
C ILE A 213 -15.44 -2.68 11.34
N VAL A 214 -14.98 -2.81 12.58
CA VAL A 214 -15.68 -2.25 13.77
C VAL A 214 -14.96 -1.02 14.33
N ASN A 215 -13.71 -0.81 13.94
CA ASN A 215 -12.89 0.35 14.24
C ASN A 215 -12.23 0.85 12.97
N ALA A 216 -11.88 2.16 12.94
CA ALA A 216 -11.45 2.81 11.72
C ALA A 216 -10.10 2.30 11.19
N ALA A 217 -9.98 2.29 9.87
CA ALA A 217 -8.76 2.03 9.14
C ALA A 217 -7.92 3.31 8.95
N VAL A 218 -6.60 3.11 8.76
CA VAL A 218 -5.68 4.19 8.41
C VAL A 218 -6.20 4.92 7.17
N ASN A 219 -6.17 6.24 7.22
CA ASN A 219 -6.62 7.16 6.16
C ASN A 219 -8.09 6.99 5.73
N GLY A 220 -8.89 6.24 6.49
CA GLY A 220 -10.28 5.96 6.13
C GLY A 220 -10.42 5.01 4.95
N LEU A 221 -9.50 4.06 4.81
CA LEU A 221 -9.53 3.06 3.74
C LEU A 221 -10.77 2.18 3.87
N VAL A 222 -11.47 1.99 2.75
CA VAL A 222 -12.64 1.13 2.58
C VAL A 222 -12.46 0.26 1.36
N GLU A 223 -12.47 -1.04 1.55
CA GLU A 223 -12.39 -2.02 0.47
C GLU A 223 -13.71 -2.08 -0.29
N ILE A 224 -13.67 -1.84 -1.61
CA ILE A 224 -14.84 -1.90 -2.49
C ILE A 224 -14.89 -3.18 -3.33
N GLY A 225 -13.80 -3.91 -3.39
CA GLY A 225 -13.66 -5.17 -4.11
C GLY A 225 -12.37 -5.87 -3.75
N ARG A 226 -12.18 -7.07 -4.27
CA ARG A 226 -10.96 -7.88 -4.17
C ARG A 226 -10.67 -8.58 -5.47
N GLY A 227 -9.39 -8.64 -5.85
CA GLY A 227 -8.90 -9.31 -7.05
C GLY A 227 -8.90 -8.41 -8.27
N CYS A 228 -8.28 -8.87 -9.36
CA CYS A 228 -8.14 -8.10 -10.58
C CYS A 228 -8.35 -8.98 -11.82
N CYS A 229 -9.03 -8.43 -12.84
CA CYS A 229 -9.32 -9.16 -14.09
C CYS A 229 -8.25 -8.99 -15.17
N ARG A 230 -7.20 -8.17 -14.94
CA ARG A 230 -6.25 -7.78 -16.00
C ARG A 230 -5.13 -8.80 -16.26
N GLY A 231 -4.85 -9.72 -15.35
CA GLY A 231 -3.97 -10.87 -15.58
C GLY A 231 -2.50 -10.55 -15.84
N CYS A 232 -1.96 -9.44 -15.33
CA CYS A 232 -0.54 -9.12 -15.43
C CYS A 232 0.32 -10.23 -14.84
N LYS A 233 1.37 -10.68 -15.56
CA LYS A 233 2.16 -11.86 -15.17
C LYS A 233 2.96 -11.65 -13.88
N PHE A 234 3.42 -10.44 -13.62
CA PHE A 234 4.21 -10.06 -12.45
C PHE A 234 3.37 -9.80 -11.17
N CYS A 235 2.04 -9.78 -11.28
CA CYS A 235 1.17 -9.36 -10.18
C CYS A 235 0.52 -10.56 -9.48
N SER A 236 0.68 -10.65 -8.16
CA SER A 236 0.06 -11.71 -7.34
C SER A 236 -1.45 -11.55 -7.16
N VAL A 237 -1.97 -10.33 -7.30
CA VAL A 237 -3.41 -10.04 -7.13
C VAL A 237 -4.25 -10.72 -8.20
N THR A 238 -3.71 -10.90 -9.41
CA THR A 238 -4.42 -11.55 -10.53
C THR A 238 -4.74 -13.03 -10.29
N SER A 239 -4.17 -13.64 -9.26
CA SER A 239 -4.51 -15.00 -8.82
C SER A 239 -5.82 -15.06 -8.01
N ARG A 240 -6.36 -13.91 -7.59
CA ARG A 240 -7.58 -13.80 -6.80
C ARG A 240 -8.76 -13.52 -7.73
N PRO A 241 -9.91 -14.20 -7.56
CA PRO A 241 -11.11 -13.90 -8.34
C PRO A 241 -11.62 -12.50 -8.02
N LEU A 242 -11.97 -11.72 -9.07
CA LEU A 242 -12.56 -10.41 -8.93
C LEU A 242 -13.93 -10.49 -8.27
N ARG A 243 -14.14 -9.79 -7.17
CA ARG A 243 -15.38 -9.76 -6.38
C ARG A 243 -15.65 -8.33 -5.91
N TRP A 244 -16.89 -7.84 -6.05
CA TRP A 244 -17.28 -6.48 -5.66
C TRP A 244 -18.17 -6.50 -4.42
N PHE A 245 -17.82 -5.72 -3.42
CA PHE A 245 -18.68 -5.54 -2.25
C PHE A 245 -19.96 -4.76 -2.62
N PRO A 246 -21.12 -5.12 -2.05
CA PRO A 246 -22.33 -4.35 -2.19
C PRO A 246 -22.16 -2.93 -1.62
N LEU A 247 -22.80 -1.94 -2.26
CA LEU A 247 -22.71 -0.54 -1.85
C LEU A 247 -23.10 -0.32 -0.38
N GLU A 248 -24.12 -1.02 0.11
CA GLU A 248 -24.55 -0.92 1.51
C GLU A 248 -23.43 -1.29 2.48
N LYS A 249 -22.69 -2.37 2.20
CA LYS A 249 -21.55 -2.80 3.02
C LYS A 249 -20.42 -1.76 2.99
N ILE A 250 -20.14 -1.19 1.83
CA ILE A 250 -19.17 -0.11 1.67
C ILE A 250 -19.55 1.09 2.52
N LEU A 251 -20.82 1.53 2.48
CA LEU A 251 -21.30 2.66 3.23
C LEU A 251 -21.24 2.45 4.75
N GLN A 252 -21.48 1.23 5.23
CA GLN A 252 -21.30 0.89 6.64
C GLN A 252 -19.86 1.09 7.10
N GLU A 253 -18.87 0.70 6.29
CA GLU A 253 -17.45 0.91 6.63
C GLU A 253 -17.02 2.37 6.46
N VAL A 254 -17.61 3.11 5.53
CA VAL A 254 -17.46 4.57 5.45
C VAL A 254 -17.90 5.22 6.76
N ASP A 255 -19.06 4.84 7.28
CA ASP A 255 -19.59 5.39 8.53
C ASP A 255 -18.67 5.04 9.73
N VAL A 256 -18.18 3.82 9.85
CA VAL A 256 -17.21 3.43 10.89
C VAL A 256 -15.94 4.28 10.82
N ASN A 257 -15.40 4.49 9.63
CA ASN A 257 -14.18 5.30 9.45
C ASN A 257 -14.39 6.78 9.84
N LEU A 258 -15.55 7.35 9.50
CA LEU A 258 -15.85 8.75 9.80
C LEU A 258 -16.16 8.97 11.28
N GLU A 259 -16.84 8.03 11.92
CA GLU A 259 -17.22 8.11 13.34
C GLU A 259 -16.05 7.82 14.27
N ARG A 260 -15.23 6.80 13.96
CA ARG A 260 -14.19 6.26 14.85
C ARG A 260 -12.77 6.65 14.47
N GLY A 261 -12.54 7.28 13.33
CA GLY A 261 -11.22 7.62 12.79
C GLY A 261 -10.51 8.83 13.44
N GLY A 262 -10.88 9.20 14.66
CA GLY A 262 -10.19 10.27 15.41
C GLY A 262 -10.24 11.65 14.72
N GLY A 263 -11.34 11.93 13.99
CA GLY A 263 -11.55 13.18 13.25
C GLY A 263 -11.01 13.14 11.82
N ASN A 264 -10.67 11.97 11.30
CA ASN A 264 -10.48 11.80 9.86
C ASN A 264 -11.83 11.94 9.15
N LYS A 265 -11.86 12.72 8.06
CA LYS A 265 -13.04 12.93 7.24
C LYS A 265 -12.86 12.45 5.80
N SER A 266 -11.68 11.98 5.44
CA SER A 266 -11.37 11.48 4.11
C SER A 266 -11.60 9.98 4.03
N ILE A 267 -12.00 9.51 2.85
CA ILE A 267 -12.19 8.10 2.53
C ILE A 267 -11.27 7.73 1.37
N ILE A 268 -10.63 6.57 1.46
CA ILE A 268 -9.90 5.98 0.34
C ILE A 268 -10.69 4.76 -0.11
N LEU A 269 -11.18 4.80 -1.33
CA LEU A 269 -11.80 3.65 -1.98
C LEU A 269 -10.68 2.71 -2.44
N HIS A 270 -10.67 1.49 -1.90
CA HIS A 270 -9.58 0.54 -2.12
C HIS A 270 -10.02 -0.62 -2.99
N GLU A 271 -9.34 -0.75 -4.10
CA GLU A 271 -9.37 -1.88 -5.03
C GLU A 271 -8.22 -1.71 -6.04
N ASP A 272 -7.80 -2.79 -6.72
CA ASP A 272 -6.73 -2.76 -7.71
C ASP A 272 -7.09 -1.98 -8.99
N ASP A 273 -8.39 -1.76 -9.25
CA ASP A 273 -8.90 -0.91 -10.33
C ASP A 273 -10.26 -0.32 -9.97
N VAL A 274 -10.27 0.78 -9.20
CA VAL A 274 -11.50 1.44 -8.70
C VAL A 274 -12.44 1.84 -9.85
N MET A 275 -11.90 2.21 -11.03
CA MET A 275 -12.72 2.52 -12.22
C MET A 275 -13.62 1.37 -12.65
N LEU A 276 -13.29 0.14 -12.30
CA LEU A 276 -14.06 -1.05 -12.65
C LEU A 276 -15.10 -1.46 -11.61
N TYR A 277 -15.37 -0.63 -10.58
CA TYR A 277 -16.32 -1.00 -9.54
C TYR A 277 -17.65 -1.52 -10.11
N GLY A 278 -18.01 -2.75 -9.69
CA GLY A 278 -19.22 -3.43 -10.10
C GLY A 278 -19.23 -4.02 -11.52
N SER A 279 -18.17 -3.78 -12.31
CA SER A 279 -18.03 -4.36 -13.64
C SER A 279 -17.71 -5.85 -13.60
N LYS A 280 -18.15 -6.56 -14.64
CA LYS A 280 -17.78 -7.96 -14.91
C LYS A 280 -16.73 -8.10 -16.01
N THR A 281 -16.27 -6.97 -16.55
CA THR A 281 -15.34 -6.90 -17.69
C THR A 281 -14.24 -5.90 -17.39
N THR A 282 -13.37 -5.64 -18.36
CA THR A 282 -12.35 -4.59 -18.31
C THR A 282 -12.88 -3.19 -18.66
N LEU A 283 -14.20 -3.05 -18.89
CA LEU A 283 -14.86 -1.76 -19.11
C LEU A 283 -15.63 -1.32 -17.86
N PRO A 284 -15.57 -0.04 -17.50
CA PRO A 284 -16.31 0.52 -16.36
C PRO A 284 -17.84 0.35 -16.47
N ASP A 285 -18.48 0.00 -15.36
CA ASP A 285 -19.94 0.06 -15.19
C ASP A 285 -20.32 1.50 -14.75
N GLU A 286 -20.82 2.30 -15.69
CA GLU A 286 -21.09 3.72 -15.49
C GLU A 286 -22.06 3.98 -14.34
N GLN A 287 -23.15 3.22 -14.29
CA GLN A 287 -24.19 3.44 -13.29
C GLN A 287 -23.70 3.11 -11.87
N LYS A 288 -22.98 1.99 -11.72
CA LYS A 288 -22.49 1.57 -10.41
C LYS A 288 -21.38 2.48 -9.91
N LEU A 289 -20.46 2.89 -10.79
CA LEU A 289 -19.35 3.76 -10.43
C LEU A 289 -19.86 5.16 -9.99
N LEU A 290 -20.79 5.76 -10.74
CA LEU A 290 -21.41 7.04 -10.37
C LEU A 290 -22.15 6.91 -9.04
N LYS A 291 -23.01 5.88 -8.90
CA LYS A 291 -23.78 5.63 -7.67
C LYS A 291 -22.88 5.46 -6.45
N LEU A 292 -21.72 4.82 -6.58
CA LEU A 292 -20.74 4.70 -5.49
C LEU A 292 -20.27 6.08 -5.01
N HIS A 293 -19.82 6.92 -5.94
CA HIS A 293 -19.28 8.24 -5.61
C HIS A 293 -20.34 9.20 -5.11
N GLU A 294 -21.53 9.19 -5.71
CA GLU A 294 -22.70 9.97 -5.27
C GLU A 294 -23.16 9.59 -3.86
N ALA A 295 -23.01 8.32 -3.47
CA ALA A 295 -23.38 7.85 -2.15
C ALA A 295 -22.31 8.16 -1.08
N VAL A 296 -21.02 8.09 -1.42
CA VAL A 296 -19.92 8.31 -0.47
C VAL A 296 -19.62 9.79 -0.29
N MET A 297 -19.63 10.61 -1.36
CA MET A 297 -19.21 12.01 -1.32
C MET A 297 -20.01 12.89 -0.36
N PRO A 298 -21.33 12.77 -0.20
CA PRO A 298 -22.08 13.54 0.79
C PRO A 298 -21.61 13.30 2.23
N LYS A 299 -21.22 12.08 2.56
CA LYS A 299 -20.74 11.66 3.89
C LYS A 299 -19.29 12.10 4.13
N ALA A 300 -18.43 11.93 3.15
CA ALA A 300 -16.99 12.20 3.26
C ALA A 300 -16.65 13.69 3.08
N GLY A 301 -15.54 14.11 3.66
CA GLY A 301 -14.91 15.42 3.41
C GLY A 301 -13.98 15.41 2.21
N GLY A 302 -13.63 14.23 1.71
CA GLY A 302 -12.82 14.00 0.52
C GLY A 302 -12.73 12.50 0.20
N ILE A 303 -12.47 12.19 -1.08
CA ILE A 303 -12.29 10.82 -1.59
C ILE A 303 -10.96 10.76 -2.33
N ALA A 304 -10.21 9.68 -2.13
CA ALA A 304 -9.10 9.26 -2.96
C ALA A 304 -9.31 7.80 -3.42
N TRP A 305 -8.58 7.38 -4.42
CA TRP A 305 -8.54 5.99 -4.86
C TRP A 305 -7.20 5.36 -4.48
N SER A 306 -7.21 4.09 -4.12
CA SER A 306 -5.94 3.38 -3.96
C SER A 306 -5.27 3.16 -5.31
N HIS A 307 -5.95 2.48 -6.21
CA HIS A 307 -5.42 2.17 -7.54
C HIS A 307 -6.49 2.30 -8.62
N CYS A 308 -6.07 2.58 -9.85
CA CYS A 308 -6.89 2.40 -11.02
C CYS A 308 -6.04 2.14 -12.27
N SER A 309 -6.68 1.76 -13.38
CA SER A 309 -5.98 1.56 -14.64
C SER A 309 -6.19 2.72 -15.61
N LEU A 310 -5.12 3.12 -16.29
CA LEU A 310 -5.18 4.11 -17.37
C LEU A 310 -6.12 3.70 -18.49
N ALA A 311 -6.16 2.39 -18.80
CA ALA A 311 -7.02 1.86 -19.86
C ALA A 311 -8.51 2.06 -19.54
N ALA A 312 -8.93 1.89 -18.28
CA ALA A 312 -10.33 2.14 -17.88
C ALA A 312 -10.69 3.63 -17.98
N ILE A 313 -9.76 4.53 -17.60
CA ILE A 313 -9.92 5.98 -17.74
C ILE A 313 -10.00 6.38 -19.22
N ALA A 314 -9.04 5.93 -20.04
CA ALA A 314 -8.98 6.24 -21.47
C ALA A 314 -10.19 5.70 -22.25
N ALA A 315 -10.73 4.53 -21.84
CA ALA A 315 -11.91 3.95 -22.49
C ALA A 315 -13.22 4.71 -22.20
N LYS A 316 -13.29 5.41 -21.05
CA LYS A 316 -14.51 6.12 -20.60
C LYS A 316 -14.19 7.53 -20.08
N PRO A 317 -13.64 8.42 -20.95
CA PRO A 317 -13.18 9.74 -20.50
C PRO A 317 -14.30 10.62 -19.92
N LYS A 318 -15.51 10.57 -20.50
CA LYS A 318 -16.65 11.33 -19.99
C LYS A 318 -17.07 10.85 -18.60
N LEU A 319 -17.15 9.54 -18.39
CA LEU A 319 -17.45 8.95 -17.07
C LEU A 319 -16.41 9.37 -16.03
N PHE A 320 -15.12 9.28 -16.38
CA PHE A 320 -14.04 9.70 -15.50
C PHE A 320 -14.17 11.17 -15.09
N THR A 321 -14.47 12.08 -16.05
CA THR A 321 -14.71 13.49 -15.77
C THR A 321 -15.89 13.70 -14.84
N GLN A 322 -17.03 12.99 -15.04
CA GLN A 322 -18.18 13.06 -14.16
C GLN A 322 -17.85 12.63 -12.72
N VAL A 323 -17.11 11.53 -12.55
CA VAL A 323 -16.64 11.08 -11.23
C VAL A 323 -15.71 12.13 -10.59
N ALA A 324 -14.79 12.68 -11.36
CA ALA A 324 -13.90 13.75 -10.89
C ALA A 324 -14.67 15.01 -10.46
N GLU A 325 -15.73 15.39 -11.17
CA GLU A 325 -16.60 16.50 -10.80
C GLU A 325 -17.29 16.25 -9.45
N ILE A 326 -17.80 15.02 -9.20
CA ILE A 326 -18.37 14.64 -7.91
C ILE A 326 -17.33 14.79 -6.80
N ILE A 327 -16.14 14.23 -6.98
CA ILE A 327 -15.05 14.25 -6.00
C ILE A 327 -14.60 15.69 -5.71
N ARG A 328 -14.47 16.52 -6.72
CA ARG A 328 -13.98 17.90 -6.63
C ARG A 328 -14.96 18.89 -6.01
N GLN A 329 -16.20 18.49 -5.71
CA GLN A 329 -17.15 19.33 -4.97
C GLN A 329 -16.61 19.78 -3.60
N LYS A 330 -15.77 18.96 -2.94
CA LYS A 330 -15.26 19.24 -1.60
C LYS A 330 -13.73 19.31 -1.52
N GLN A 331 -13.02 18.98 -2.58
CA GLN A 331 -11.54 18.95 -2.61
C GLN A 331 -10.99 19.47 -3.94
N ARG A 332 -9.78 20.06 -3.88
CA ARG A 332 -9.14 20.65 -5.07
C ARG A 332 -8.40 19.64 -5.93
N TRP A 333 -7.90 18.57 -5.31
CA TRP A 333 -7.13 17.50 -5.96
C TRP A 333 -7.34 16.20 -5.18
N TRP A 334 -6.99 15.10 -5.77
CA TRP A 334 -7.09 13.75 -5.19
C TRP A 334 -5.99 12.85 -5.72
N GLY A 335 -5.72 11.76 -5.02
CA GLY A 335 -4.58 10.88 -5.31
C GLY A 335 -4.99 9.49 -5.76
N VAL A 336 -4.06 8.82 -6.46
CA VAL A 336 -4.18 7.42 -6.88
C VAL A 336 -2.81 6.82 -7.16
N GLU A 337 -2.65 5.50 -7.03
CA GLU A 337 -1.49 4.76 -7.54
C GLU A 337 -1.82 4.13 -8.90
N ILE A 338 -0.87 4.24 -9.85
CA ILE A 338 -1.04 3.81 -11.25
C ILE A 338 0.18 3.02 -11.70
N GLY A 339 -0.06 1.87 -12.30
CA GLY A 339 1.01 1.13 -12.95
C GLY A 339 1.18 1.54 -14.41
N LEU A 340 2.29 2.23 -14.75
CA LEU A 340 2.74 2.43 -16.15
C LEU A 340 3.48 1.19 -16.64
N GLU A 341 4.31 0.66 -15.81
CA GLU A 341 5.17 -0.52 -15.90
C GLU A 341 6.26 -0.41 -16.97
N THR A 342 5.90 -0.12 -18.21
CA THR A 342 6.82 0.06 -19.34
C THR A 342 6.21 0.99 -20.41
N GLY A 343 7.05 1.66 -21.18
CA GLY A 343 6.67 2.37 -22.38
C GLY A 343 6.77 1.53 -23.66
N SER A 344 7.28 0.29 -23.57
CA SER A 344 7.42 -0.59 -24.73
C SER A 344 6.14 -1.34 -25.06
N PRO A 345 5.58 -1.19 -26.26
CA PRO A 345 4.45 -1.99 -26.73
C PRO A 345 4.74 -3.50 -26.72
N GLN A 346 5.96 -3.87 -27.10
CA GLN A 346 6.38 -5.27 -27.19
C GLN A 346 6.45 -5.91 -25.80
N LEU A 347 7.07 -5.22 -24.84
CA LEU A 347 7.14 -5.72 -23.47
C LEU A 347 5.75 -5.74 -22.82
N ALA A 348 4.92 -4.71 -23.03
CA ALA A 348 3.54 -4.67 -22.56
C ALA A 348 2.73 -5.88 -23.04
N ALA A 349 2.85 -6.24 -24.33
CA ALA A 349 2.19 -7.43 -24.89
C ALA A 349 2.66 -8.74 -24.25
N LYS A 350 3.93 -8.81 -23.82
CA LYS A 350 4.48 -10.00 -23.19
C LYS A 350 4.06 -10.16 -21.73
N ILE A 351 4.19 -9.10 -20.91
CA ILE A 351 4.05 -9.21 -19.45
C ILE A 351 2.67 -8.78 -18.91
N MET A 352 1.92 -7.98 -19.67
CA MET A 352 0.64 -7.42 -19.23
C MET A 352 -0.40 -7.22 -20.35
N PRO A 353 -0.64 -8.23 -21.22
CA PRO A 353 -1.44 -8.06 -22.45
C PRO A 353 -2.85 -7.54 -22.21
N ALA A 354 -3.49 -7.93 -21.11
CA ALA A 354 -4.86 -7.49 -20.80
C ALA A 354 -4.91 -6.19 -19.98
N LYS A 355 -3.77 -5.60 -19.60
CA LYS A 355 -3.75 -4.33 -18.87
C LYS A 355 -4.23 -3.17 -19.75
N ALA A 356 -3.95 -3.22 -21.04
CA ALA A 356 -4.40 -2.23 -22.01
C ALA A 356 -5.89 -2.35 -22.40
N HIS A 357 -6.55 -3.49 -22.16
CA HIS A 357 -7.95 -3.68 -22.58
C HIS A 357 -8.84 -2.52 -22.13
N PRO A 358 -9.73 -2.01 -23.03
CA PRO A 358 -10.17 -2.58 -24.31
C PRO A 358 -9.26 -2.32 -25.51
N PHE A 359 -8.18 -1.57 -25.32
CA PHE A 359 -7.18 -1.32 -26.36
C PHE A 359 -6.27 -2.54 -26.53
N LYS A 360 -5.49 -2.56 -27.62
CA LYS A 360 -4.45 -3.58 -27.80
C LYS A 360 -3.23 -3.24 -26.95
N ALA A 361 -2.44 -4.24 -26.59
CA ALA A 361 -1.22 -4.02 -25.80
C ALA A 361 -0.20 -3.12 -26.53
N GLU A 362 -0.19 -3.16 -27.86
CA GLU A 362 0.67 -2.33 -28.70
C GLU A 362 0.31 -0.84 -28.66
N GLU A 363 -0.93 -0.52 -28.27
CA GLU A 363 -1.41 0.87 -28.09
C GLU A 363 -1.08 1.44 -26.69
N TRP A 364 -0.39 0.66 -25.86
CA TRP A 364 -0.17 1.02 -24.45
C TRP A 364 0.45 2.42 -24.23
N PRO A 365 1.48 2.88 -24.98
CA PRO A 365 2.01 4.23 -24.81
C PRO A 365 0.96 5.33 -25.06
N GLU A 366 0.08 5.13 -26.02
CA GLU A 366 -1.00 6.07 -26.31
C GLU A 366 -2.08 6.07 -25.21
N VAL A 367 -2.39 4.89 -24.67
CA VAL A 367 -3.28 4.74 -23.51
C VAL A 367 -2.71 5.48 -22.29
N VAL A 368 -1.40 5.36 -22.05
CA VAL A 368 -0.70 6.07 -20.98
C VAL A 368 -0.82 7.57 -21.19
N ARG A 369 -0.46 8.08 -22.36
CA ARG A 369 -0.52 9.52 -22.68
C ARG A 369 -1.94 10.08 -22.49
N THR A 370 -2.95 9.39 -23.02
CA THR A 370 -4.36 9.80 -22.92
C THR A 370 -4.84 9.78 -21.47
N GLY A 371 -4.55 8.70 -20.72
CA GLY A 371 -4.94 8.60 -19.33
C GLY A 371 -4.28 9.65 -18.44
N MET A 372 -2.98 9.90 -18.62
CA MET A 372 -2.24 10.91 -17.86
C MET A 372 -2.76 12.33 -18.14
N ALA A 373 -3.09 12.65 -19.41
CA ALA A 373 -3.69 13.93 -19.77
C ALA A 373 -5.05 14.12 -19.08
N LEU A 374 -5.93 13.11 -19.13
CA LEU A 374 -7.23 13.14 -18.47
C LEU A 374 -7.11 13.31 -16.94
N MET A 375 -6.15 12.63 -16.30
CA MET A 375 -5.90 12.80 -14.87
C MET A 375 -5.43 14.22 -14.55
N HIS A 376 -4.49 14.75 -15.34
CA HIS A 376 -3.99 16.11 -15.16
C HIS A 376 -5.10 17.16 -15.22
N ASP A 377 -5.98 17.07 -16.22
CA ASP A 377 -7.10 17.99 -16.45
C ASP A 377 -8.15 17.90 -15.33
N ASN A 378 -8.33 16.71 -14.77
CA ASN A 378 -9.29 16.43 -13.71
C ASN A 378 -8.70 16.52 -12.30
N MET A 379 -7.49 17.05 -12.13
CA MET A 379 -6.82 17.26 -10.85
C MET A 379 -6.59 15.96 -10.04
N LEU A 380 -6.54 14.82 -10.71
CA LEU A 380 -6.07 13.56 -10.15
C LEU A 380 -4.54 13.51 -10.25
N VAL A 381 -3.88 13.29 -9.13
CA VAL A 381 -2.42 13.20 -9.04
C VAL A 381 -2.03 11.74 -8.86
N PRO A 382 -1.44 11.10 -9.88
CA PRO A 382 -0.99 9.74 -9.76
C PRO A 382 0.43 9.63 -9.17
N ALA A 383 0.66 8.61 -8.34
CA ALA A 383 1.96 8.00 -8.15
C ALA A 383 2.07 6.83 -9.13
N CYS A 384 2.96 6.97 -10.09
CA CYS A 384 3.11 6.02 -11.19
C CYS A 384 4.25 5.05 -10.93
N THR A 385 4.04 3.75 -11.15
CA THR A 385 5.11 2.75 -11.06
C THR A 385 5.64 2.38 -12.44
N LEU A 386 6.94 2.14 -12.52
CA LEU A 386 7.63 1.51 -13.64
C LEU A 386 8.31 0.25 -13.13
N ILE A 387 8.28 -0.85 -13.88
CA ILE A 387 9.03 -2.06 -13.54
C ILE A 387 10.29 -2.10 -14.39
N VAL A 388 11.44 -2.30 -13.74
CA VAL A 388 12.77 -2.31 -14.35
C VAL A 388 13.41 -3.67 -14.10
N GLY A 389 13.95 -4.29 -15.16
CA GLY A 389 14.66 -5.55 -15.06
C GLY A 389 13.77 -6.78 -15.08
N THR A 390 12.66 -6.74 -15.80
CA THR A 390 11.86 -7.95 -16.05
C THR A 390 12.66 -8.95 -16.89
N PRO A 391 12.47 -10.27 -16.74
CA PRO A 391 13.25 -11.27 -17.47
C PRO A 391 13.22 -11.12 -19.00
N GLU A 392 12.14 -10.53 -19.53
CA GLU A 392 11.92 -10.35 -20.97
C GLU A 392 12.29 -8.95 -21.48
N GLU A 393 12.83 -8.08 -20.62
CA GLU A 393 13.15 -6.69 -20.94
C GLU A 393 14.46 -6.59 -21.76
N THR A 394 14.43 -5.72 -22.76
CA THR A 394 15.59 -5.39 -23.61
C THR A 394 15.96 -3.91 -23.44
N GLU A 395 17.16 -3.52 -23.91
CA GLU A 395 17.56 -2.10 -23.91
C GLU A 395 16.63 -1.23 -24.77
N ASP A 396 16.07 -1.74 -25.87
CA ASP A 396 15.08 -1.03 -26.69
C ASP A 396 13.80 -0.75 -25.90
N ASP A 397 13.37 -1.69 -25.02
CA ASP A 397 12.20 -1.47 -24.15
C ASP A 397 12.43 -0.32 -23.15
N LEU A 398 13.66 -0.21 -22.62
CA LEU A 398 14.05 0.90 -21.73
C LEU A 398 14.06 2.22 -22.47
N VAL A 399 14.59 2.26 -23.72
CA VAL A 399 14.56 3.46 -24.57
C VAL A 399 13.12 3.91 -24.79
N LYS A 400 12.22 3.03 -25.20
CA LYS A 400 10.80 3.33 -25.39
C LYS A 400 10.12 3.80 -24.11
N THR A 401 10.53 3.27 -22.96
CA THR A 401 10.03 3.75 -21.67
C THR A 401 10.49 5.18 -21.38
N MET A 402 11.74 5.53 -21.72
CA MET A 402 12.23 6.90 -21.60
C MET A 402 11.54 7.88 -22.58
N GLU A 403 11.22 7.42 -23.79
CA GLU A 403 10.43 8.20 -24.76
C GLU A 403 9.01 8.48 -24.23
N MET A 404 8.34 7.46 -23.70
CA MET A 404 7.04 7.63 -23.06
C MET A 404 7.10 8.64 -21.90
N MET A 405 8.17 8.62 -21.09
CA MET A 405 8.35 9.59 -20.01
C MET A 405 8.50 11.02 -20.53
N ASP A 406 9.13 11.22 -21.70
CA ASP A 406 9.19 12.55 -22.35
C ASP A 406 7.80 13.03 -22.77
N ASP A 407 6.94 12.13 -23.24
CA ASP A 407 5.56 12.46 -23.62
C ASP A 407 4.70 12.86 -22.41
N VAL A 408 4.95 12.27 -21.24
CA VAL A 408 4.14 12.53 -20.04
C VAL A 408 4.76 13.54 -19.06
N LYS A 409 5.94 14.10 -19.37
CA LYS A 409 6.70 14.98 -18.44
C LYS A 409 5.95 16.21 -17.95
N ASP A 410 4.99 16.70 -18.74
CA ASP A 410 4.21 17.90 -18.43
C ASP A 410 2.90 17.57 -17.67
N TYR A 411 2.63 16.30 -17.40
CA TYR A 411 1.52 15.86 -16.58
C TYR A 411 1.96 15.65 -15.12
N ARG A 412 1.20 16.26 -14.21
CA ARG A 412 1.49 16.22 -12.76
C ARG A 412 1.43 14.80 -12.22
N SER A 413 2.57 14.27 -11.77
CA SER A 413 2.70 12.93 -11.22
C SER A 413 4.00 12.75 -10.45
N LEU A 414 4.12 11.62 -9.74
CA LEU A 414 5.40 11.05 -9.29
C LEU A 414 5.63 9.74 -10.05
N ILE A 415 6.87 9.45 -10.43
CA ILE A 415 7.23 8.22 -11.13
C ILE A 415 8.23 7.43 -10.30
N VAL A 416 7.79 6.27 -9.82
CA VAL A 416 8.55 5.39 -8.92
C VAL A 416 9.07 4.19 -9.71
N PRO A 417 10.35 4.14 -10.07
CA PRO A 417 10.94 2.96 -10.68
C PRO A 417 11.08 1.84 -9.65
N LEU A 418 10.64 0.65 -10.00
CA LEU A 418 10.64 -0.53 -9.16
C LEU A 418 11.49 -1.63 -9.81
N PHE A 419 12.47 -2.14 -9.11
CA PHE A 419 13.19 -3.32 -9.55
C PHE A 419 12.25 -4.53 -9.54
N PHE A 420 12.37 -5.35 -10.56
CA PHE A 420 11.57 -6.56 -10.69
C PHE A 420 11.77 -7.47 -9.48
N VAL A 421 10.65 -7.80 -8.84
CA VAL A 421 10.55 -8.77 -7.76
C VAL A 421 9.68 -9.93 -8.27
N PRO A 422 10.14 -11.18 -8.21
CA PRO A 422 9.41 -12.32 -8.73
C PRO A 422 8.14 -12.57 -7.93
N MET A 423 7.00 -12.30 -8.54
CA MET A 423 5.66 -12.51 -7.98
C MET A 423 4.68 -12.97 -9.08
N GLY A 424 3.47 -13.34 -8.67
CA GLY A 424 2.43 -13.78 -9.60
C GLY A 424 2.84 -14.99 -10.42
N ARG A 425 2.71 -14.91 -11.74
CA ARG A 425 3.12 -15.99 -12.66
C ARG A 425 4.63 -16.02 -12.91
N LEU A 426 5.34 -14.98 -12.50
CA LEU A 426 6.81 -14.86 -12.60
C LEU A 426 7.51 -15.14 -11.27
N LYS A 427 6.86 -15.82 -10.33
CA LYS A 427 7.38 -16.09 -8.98
C LYS A 427 8.65 -16.96 -8.96
N ASP A 428 8.87 -17.72 -10.01
CA ASP A 428 10.01 -18.64 -10.12
C ASP A 428 11.18 -18.02 -10.91
N GLU A 429 11.04 -16.77 -11.38
CA GLU A 429 12.09 -16.03 -12.07
C GLU A 429 13.10 -15.42 -11.08
N ASP A 430 14.26 -15.01 -11.61
CA ASP A 430 15.29 -14.35 -10.81
C ASP A 430 14.95 -12.89 -10.49
N TRP A 431 15.35 -12.47 -9.30
CA TRP A 431 15.26 -11.07 -8.88
C TRP A 431 16.20 -10.20 -9.70
N PHE A 432 15.72 -9.04 -10.16
CA PHE A 432 16.61 -8.02 -10.70
C PHE A 432 17.43 -7.39 -9.59
N LYS A 433 18.74 -7.36 -9.77
CA LYS A 433 19.71 -6.86 -8.78
C LYS A 433 20.51 -5.70 -9.37
N GLU A 434 21.02 -4.84 -8.50
CA GLU A 434 21.85 -3.71 -8.89
C GLU A 434 23.05 -4.06 -9.78
N ASN A 435 23.70 -5.20 -9.55
CA ASN A 435 24.82 -5.65 -10.37
C ASN A 435 24.44 -6.06 -11.80
N GLN A 436 23.16 -6.13 -12.11
CA GLN A 436 22.62 -6.37 -13.45
C GLN A 436 22.26 -5.06 -14.17
N MET A 437 22.32 -3.92 -13.46
CA MET A 437 22.05 -2.62 -14.07
C MET A 437 23.07 -2.30 -15.16
N THR A 438 22.56 -1.88 -16.31
CA THR A 438 23.36 -1.30 -17.39
C THR A 438 23.26 0.21 -17.33
N LYS A 439 24.07 0.89 -18.13
CA LYS A 439 24.04 2.36 -18.23
C LYS A 439 22.66 2.91 -18.60
N ILE A 440 21.92 2.20 -19.43
CA ILE A 440 20.58 2.64 -19.87
C ILE A 440 19.54 2.53 -18.73
N HIS A 441 19.69 1.55 -17.80
CA HIS A 441 18.91 1.52 -16.57
C HIS A 441 19.18 2.75 -15.70
N GLU A 442 20.45 3.13 -15.54
CA GLU A 442 20.81 4.34 -14.78
C GLU A 442 20.21 5.59 -15.40
N GLU A 443 20.24 5.73 -16.73
CA GLU A 443 19.63 6.84 -17.45
C GLU A 443 18.12 6.92 -17.22
N LEU A 444 17.40 5.78 -17.24
CA LEU A 444 15.97 5.72 -16.90
C LEU A 444 15.71 6.16 -15.45
N LEU A 445 16.49 5.67 -14.49
CA LEU A 445 16.36 6.08 -13.08
C LEU A 445 16.59 7.57 -12.89
N ILE A 446 17.58 8.14 -13.56
CA ILE A 446 17.86 9.58 -13.55
C ILE A 446 16.65 10.35 -14.09
N LYS A 447 16.07 9.88 -15.19
CA LYS A 447 14.90 10.51 -15.81
C LYS A 447 13.66 10.48 -14.88
N CYS A 448 13.46 9.40 -14.13
CA CYS A 448 12.44 9.35 -13.08
C CYS A 448 12.68 10.43 -12.02
N ILE A 449 13.90 10.52 -11.51
CA ILE A 449 14.30 11.54 -10.52
C ILE A 449 14.07 12.97 -11.05
N GLU A 450 14.43 13.25 -12.31
CA GLU A 450 14.21 14.56 -12.94
C GLU A 450 12.72 14.91 -13.03
N HIS A 451 11.88 13.93 -13.42
CA HIS A 451 10.44 14.10 -13.46
C HIS A 451 9.87 14.41 -12.08
N ASP A 452 10.24 13.63 -11.06
CA ASP A 452 9.75 13.83 -9.72
C ASP A 452 10.11 15.19 -9.15
N PHE A 453 11.36 15.63 -9.32
CA PHE A 453 11.80 16.95 -8.86
C PHE A 453 11.19 18.11 -9.65
N ARG A 454 10.72 17.91 -10.86
CA ARG A 454 9.92 18.90 -11.62
C ARG A 454 8.60 19.19 -10.89
N TRP A 455 7.94 18.16 -10.36
CA TRP A 455 6.60 18.27 -9.79
C TRP A 455 6.56 18.38 -8.26
N LEU A 456 7.62 17.94 -7.57
CA LEU A 456 7.62 17.75 -6.11
C LEU A 456 7.31 19.05 -5.34
N ASP A 457 7.85 20.20 -5.75
CA ASP A 457 7.55 21.48 -5.11
C ASP A 457 6.08 21.87 -5.27
N ASN A 458 5.50 21.64 -6.45
CA ASN A 458 4.08 21.85 -6.71
C ASN A 458 3.20 20.92 -5.88
N LEU A 459 3.55 19.65 -5.80
CA LEU A 459 2.82 18.64 -5.01
C LEU A 459 2.87 18.95 -3.51
N ILE A 460 4.01 19.40 -3.00
CA ILE A 460 4.14 19.88 -1.62
C ILE A 460 3.21 21.07 -1.41
N ASP A 461 3.22 22.05 -2.31
CA ASP A 461 2.37 23.23 -2.21
C ASP A 461 0.88 22.88 -2.24
N MET A 462 0.46 21.93 -3.08
CA MET A 462 -0.90 21.44 -3.14
C MET A 462 -1.31 20.67 -1.87
N SER A 463 -0.45 19.78 -1.38
CA SER A 463 -0.73 18.93 -0.22
C SER A 463 -0.89 19.71 1.07
N PHE A 464 -0.20 20.85 1.19
CA PHE A 464 -0.22 21.68 2.39
C PHE A 464 -1.05 22.96 2.24
N ALA A 465 -1.79 23.12 1.14
CA ALA A 465 -2.68 24.26 0.94
C ALA A 465 -3.88 24.22 1.91
N GLY A 466 -4.17 25.37 2.54
CA GLY A 466 -5.39 25.54 3.35
C GLY A 466 -5.30 25.14 4.82
N SER A 467 -4.15 24.72 5.33
CA SER A 467 -3.95 24.40 6.76
C SER A 467 -2.82 25.22 7.38
N TRP A 468 -3.13 26.01 8.43
CA TRP A 468 -2.09 26.76 9.15
C TRP A 468 -1.05 25.84 9.82
N LYS A 469 -1.46 24.64 10.28
CA LYS A 469 -0.55 23.63 10.84
C LYS A 469 0.39 23.06 9.78
N ALA A 470 -0.12 22.95 8.55
CA ALA A 470 0.66 22.52 7.40
C ALA A 470 1.70 23.57 6.99
N LEU A 471 1.41 24.85 7.15
CA LEU A 471 2.37 25.92 6.89
C LEU A 471 3.64 25.81 7.75
N ALA A 472 3.53 25.31 8.98
CA ALA A 472 4.67 25.11 9.86
C ALA A 472 5.57 23.93 9.44
N ILE A 473 5.02 22.92 8.76
CA ILE A 473 5.75 21.70 8.35
C ILE A 473 6.28 21.79 6.91
N LYS A 474 5.61 22.53 6.06
CA LYS A 474 5.99 22.72 4.66
C LYS A 474 7.46 23.12 4.43
N PRO A 475 8.07 24.04 5.22
CA PRO A 475 9.49 24.38 5.08
C PRO A 475 10.43 23.17 5.29
N PHE A 476 10.06 22.24 6.17
CA PHE A 476 10.86 21.04 6.39
C PHE A 476 10.87 20.10 5.18
N TYR A 477 9.72 19.93 4.51
CA TYR A 477 9.69 19.16 3.26
C TYR A 477 10.48 19.85 2.14
N LYS A 478 10.37 21.18 2.01
CA LYS A 478 11.17 21.93 1.03
C LYS A 478 12.67 21.88 1.34
N LEU A 479 13.06 21.93 2.62
CA LEU A 479 14.45 21.73 3.02
C LEU A 479 14.92 20.29 2.73
N PHE A 480 14.08 19.28 2.99
CA PHE A 480 14.39 17.89 2.68
C PHE A 480 14.62 17.70 1.18
N THR A 481 13.74 18.22 0.33
CA THR A 481 13.88 18.14 -1.12
C THR A 481 15.12 18.89 -1.63
N SER A 482 15.41 20.08 -1.11
CA SER A 482 16.62 20.84 -1.44
C SER A 482 17.89 20.10 -1.04
N THR A 483 17.88 19.46 0.13
CA THR A 483 19.00 18.64 0.62
C THR A 483 19.20 17.40 -0.27
N ALA A 484 18.10 16.75 -0.69
CA ALA A 484 18.16 15.62 -1.61
C ALA A 484 18.75 16.03 -2.97
N LYS A 485 18.28 17.14 -3.57
CA LYS A 485 18.86 17.71 -4.81
C LYS A 485 20.37 17.98 -4.66
N PHE A 486 20.77 18.60 -3.56
CA PHE A 486 22.18 18.88 -3.30
C PHE A 486 23.03 17.61 -3.21
N ARG A 487 22.54 16.56 -2.52
CA ARG A 487 23.25 15.28 -2.39
C ARG A 487 23.36 14.53 -3.71
N ILE A 488 22.31 14.52 -4.51
CA ILE A 488 22.29 13.90 -5.85
C ILE A 488 23.35 14.58 -6.74
N ARG A 489 23.38 15.92 -6.78
CA ARG A 489 24.40 16.68 -7.54
C ARG A 489 25.82 16.37 -7.04
N ARG A 490 26.02 16.30 -5.72
CA ARG A 490 27.32 16.00 -5.13
C ARG A 490 27.78 14.55 -5.38
N ALA A 491 26.86 13.62 -5.55
CA ALA A 491 27.15 12.24 -5.90
C ALA A 491 27.59 12.08 -7.38
N GLY A 492 27.65 13.18 -8.15
CA GLY A 492 28.03 13.16 -9.57
C GLY A 492 26.96 12.60 -10.50
N ILE A 493 25.73 12.45 -10.00
CA ILE A 493 24.58 12.04 -10.80
C ILE A 493 24.21 13.22 -11.70
N ASN A 494 24.34 13.02 -13.00
CA ASN A 494 24.09 14.07 -14.02
C ASN A 494 22.58 14.25 -14.27
N ALA A 495 21.84 14.65 -13.23
CA ALA A 495 20.41 14.93 -13.32
C ALA A 495 20.14 16.43 -13.44
N LYS A 496 19.20 16.81 -14.31
CA LYS A 496 18.72 18.20 -14.49
C LYS A 496 17.72 18.54 -13.36
N LEU A 497 18.24 18.94 -12.19
CA LEU A 497 17.46 19.18 -10.95
C LEU A 497 17.25 20.66 -10.68
#